data_eac12ef3e8efcd9251b23d25661d8b6d
#
_entry.id   eac12ef3e8efcd9251b23d25661d8b6d
#
_cell.length_a   1.000
_cell.length_b   1.000
_cell.length_c   1.000
_cell.angle_alpha   90.00
_cell.angle_beta   90.00
_cell.angle_gamma   90.00
#
_symmetry.space_group_name_H-M   'P 1'
#
loop_
_entity.id
_entity.type
_entity.pdbx_description
1 polymer ?
#
loop_
_entity_poly.entity_id
_entity_poly.type
_entity_poly.pdbx_seq_one_letter_code
_entity_poly.pdbx_strand_id
1 'polypeptide(L)'
;MKVNPPKNGKNYVFGFANLQRDIAFCALVEEGILANAEAAGIEILVTDNLLDGATAMANAESYITRNVDYVIEFQTDAAFGEMIMNKMNMNGIGVTAIDIPMPGAGFFGANNPKSGYIGGVHLATAAITKWGPDVGKDAYLVIGALPQSGAVVAMRSGGQEAGARAVLPDITDDRVIVYDAKQTLELSFQEMNNVIGRIPEGAPILITAINDQTSTGALRAVQGANRGDDAIVVGMGADELDTMMNEPEFIASVGYFPERYGNYLIPMALSNLANKPVDDVVLMNHVMVSPSNICQYYSDRTCRDDDVA
;
A
#
# COMPACT_ATOMS: atom_id res chain seq x y z
N MET A 1 30.98 -13.44 -15.58
CA MET A 1 30.24 -12.87 -14.46
C MET A 1 30.41 -13.79 -13.26
N LYS A 2 30.82 -13.28 -12.09
CA LYS A 2 30.83 -14.09 -10.87
C LYS A 2 29.41 -14.18 -10.36
N VAL A 3 28.82 -15.34 -10.39
CA VAL A 3 27.55 -15.63 -9.70
C VAL A 3 27.90 -15.89 -8.24
N ASN A 4 27.25 -15.24 -7.30
CA ASN A 4 27.37 -15.58 -5.89
C ASN A 4 26.62 -16.90 -5.67
N PRO A 5 27.28 -18.02 -5.43
CA PRO A 5 26.60 -19.30 -5.24
C PRO A 5 25.85 -19.30 -3.89
N PRO A 6 24.86 -20.19 -3.72
CA PRO A 6 24.21 -20.36 -2.44
C PRO A 6 25.21 -20.61 -1.31
N LYS A 7 25.07 -19.91 -0.19
CA LYS A 7 26.00 -20.02 0.96
C LYS A 7 26.02 -21.43 1.56
N ASN A 8 24.89 -22.14 1.48
CA ASN A 8 24.79 -23.54 1.94
C ASN A 8 25.27 -24.57 0.92
N GLY A 9 25.67 -24.16 -0.28
CA GLY A 9 26.15 -25.03 -1.37
C GLY A 9 25.07 -25.89 -2.05
N LYS A 10 23.77 -25.64 -1.80
CA LYS A 10 22.65 -26.42 -2.34
C LYS A 10 21.64 -25.50 -3.05
N ASN A 11 20.88 -24.75 -2.32
CA ASN A 11 19.84 -23.84 -2.80
C ASN A 11 19.95 -22.48 -2.11
N TYR A 12 19.45 -21.43 -2.74
CA TYR A 12 19.37 -20.14 -2.10
C TYR A 12 18.38 -20.16 -0.94
N VAL A 13 18.74 -19.44 0.13
CA VAL A 13 17.87 -19.18 1.29
C VAL A 13 17.70 -17.67 1.40
N PHE A 14 16.49 -17.19 1.23
CA PHE A 14 16.17 -15.77 1.38
C PHE A 14 15.41 -15.52 2.68
N GLY A 15 15.65 -14.37 3.29
CA GLY A 15 14.77 -13.82 4.32
C GLY A 15 13.66 -13.01 3.66
N PHE A 16 12.43 -13.16 4.13
CA PHE A 16 11.34 -12.25 3.86
C PHE A 16 10.79 -11.71 5.18
N ALA A 17 11.07 -10.44 5.46
CA ALA A 17 10.53 -9.72 6.60
C ALA A 17 9.23 -9.06 6.16
N ASN A 18 8.08 -9.63 6.55
CA ASN A 18 6.77 -9.07 6.20
C ASN A 18 6.42 -7.91 7.14
N LEU A 19 5.76 -6.90 6.63
CA LEU A 19 5.36 -5.70 7.38
C LEU A 19 4.45 -6.05 8.56
N GLN A 20 3.37 -6.79 8.29
CA GLN A 20 2.49 -7.44 9.25
C GLN A 20 1.62 -8.48 8.53
N ARG A 21 1.71 -9.73 8.93
CA ARG A 21 1.15 -10.87 8.18
C ARG A 21 -0.37 -10.97 8.20
N ASP A 22 -1.04 -10.34 9.13
CA ASP A 22 -2.52 -10.31 9.23
C ASP A 22 -3.17 -9.14 8.47
N ILE A 23 -2.37 -8.26 7.84
CA ILE A 23 -2.87 -7.29 6.87
C ILE A 23 -3.06 -7.98 5.53
N ALA A 24 -4.26 -7.90 4.93
CA ALA A 24 -4.63 -8.58 3.69
C ALA A 24 -3.62 -8.34 2.55
N PHE A 25 -3.24 -7.08 2.32
CA PHE A 25 -2.20 -6.71 1.35
C PHE A 25 -0.89 -7.47 1.58
N CYS A 26 -0.42 -7.50 2.83
CA CYS A 26 0.86 -8.12 3.20
C CYS A 26 0.81 -9.64 3.08
N ALA A 27 -0.33 -10.26 3.37
CA ALA A 27 -0.55 -11.69 3.17
C ALA A 27 -0.48 -12.06 1.68
N LEU A 28 -1.11 -11.28 0.80
CA LEU A 28 -1.04 -11.48 -0.65
C LEU A 28 0.37 -11.28 -1.21
N VAL A 29 1.14 -10.31 -0.70
CA VAL A 29 2.57 -10.14 -1.05
C VAL A 29 3.36 -11.39 -0.66
N GLU A 30 3.14 -11.93 0.55
CA GLU A 30 3.79 -13.14 1.03
C GLU A 30 3.47 -14.34 0.13
N GLU A 31 2.20 -14.56 -0.18
CA GLU A 31 1.77 -15.63 -1.08
C GLU A 31 2.46 -15.56 -2.45
N GLY A 32 2.49 -14.35 -3.04
CA GLY A 32 3.16 -14.13 -4.32
C GLY A 32 4.68 -14.40 -4.26
N ILE A 33 5.35 -13.99 -3.18
CA ILE A 33 6.78 -14.27 -2.98
C ILE A 33 7.03 -15.76 -2.81
N LEU A 34 6.25 -16.43 -1.96
CA LEU A 34 6.41 -17.87 -1.70
C LEU A 34 6.21 -18.71 -2.97
N ALA A 35 5.16 -18.43 -3.74
CA ALA A 35 4.88 -19.15 -4.99
C ALA A 35 6.02 -19.00 -6.02
N ASN A 36 6.56 -17.78 -6.17
CA ASN A 36 7.66 -17.52 -7.12
C ASN A 36 9.00 -18.12 -6.62
N ALA A 37 9.23 -18.11 -5.32
CA ALA A 37 10.42 -18.71 -4.71
C ALA A 37 10.40 -20.23 -4.86
N GLU A 38 9.28 -20.89 -4.60
CA GLU A 38 9.09 -22.32 -4.81
C GLU A 38 9.41 -22.72 -6.26
N ALA A 39 8.82 -22.00 -7.22
CA ALA A 39 9.07 -22.23 -8.65
C ALA A 39 10.54 -22.05 -9.03
N ALA A 40 11.29 -21.21 -8.33
CA ALA A 40 12.72 -20.97 -8.52
C ALA A 40 13.63 -21.90 -7.68
N GLY A 41 13.08 -22.77 -6.84
CA GLY A 41 13.85 -23.65 -5.94
C GLY A 41 14.56 -22.90 -4.82
N ILE A 42 13.98 -21.79 -4.35
CA ILE A 42 14.50 -20.92 -3.28
C ILE A 42 13.74 -21.21 -1.99
N GLU A 43 14.47 -21.38 -0.90
CA GLU A 43 13.88 -21.45 0.44
C GLU A 43 13.64 -20.05 0.99
N ILE A 44 12.45 -19.78 1.52
CA ILE A 44 12.11 -18.51 2.17
C ILE A 44 11.94 -18.69 3.66
N LEU A 45 12.68 -17.91 4.44
CA LEU A 45 12.49 -17.73 5.87
C LEU A 45 11.63 -16.50 6.11
N VAL A 46 10.36 -16.69 6.44
CA VAL A 46 9.42 -15.59 6.70
C VAL A 46 9.52 -15.17 8.16
N THR A 47 9.55 -13.85 8.41
CA THR A 47 9.32 -13.24 9.72
C THR A 47 8.24 -12.16 9.63
N ASP A 48 7.71 -11.75 10.76
CA ASP A 48 6.71 -10.68 10.89
C ASP A 48 7.35 -9.50 11.62
N ASN A 49 7.28 -8.31 11.04
CA ASN A 49 7.79 -7.07 11.64
C ASN A 49 6.78 -6.44 12.61
N LEU A 50 5.54 -6.91 12.64
CA LEU A 50 4.49 -6.49 13.58
C LEU A 50 4.26 -4.97 13.63
N LEU A 51 4.42 -4.26 12.50
CA LEU A 51 4.39 -2.80 12.42
C LEU A 51 5.35 -2.11 13.41
N ASP A 52 6.46 -2.76 13.76
CA ASP A 52 7.41 -2.29 14.76
C ASP A 52 8.85 -2.31 14.24
N GLY A 53 9.51 -1.15 14.25
CA GLY A 53 10.87 -1.02 13.71
C GLY A 53 11.93 -1.77 14.53
N ALA A 54 11.74 -1.91 15.85
CA ALA A 54 12.68 -2.68 16.69
C ALA A 54 12.55 -4.19 16.40
N THR A 55 11.34 -4.68 16.14
CA THR A 55 11.07 -6.04 15.70
C THR A 55 11.70 -6.29 14.33
N ALA A 56 11.56 -5.36 13.37
CA ALA A 56 12.20 -5.45 12.06
C ALA A 56 13.73 -5.56 12.19
N MET A 57 14.33 -4.78 13.09
CA MET A 57 15.77 -4.86 13.39
C MET A 57 16.16 -6.24 13.96
N ALA A 58 15.39 -6.80 14.88
CA ALA A 58 15.64 -8.12 15.45
C ALA A 58 15.50 -9.23 14.39
N ASN A 59 14.52 -9.11 13.48
CA ASN A 59 14.37 -10.00 12.35
C ASN A 59 15.58 -9.96 11.40
N ALA A 60 16.09 -8.75 11.12
CA ALA A 60 17.31 -8.58 10.33
C ALA A 60 18.52 -9.30 10.98
N GLU A 61 18.70 -9.18 12.28
CA GLU A 61 19.74 -9.91 13.03
C GLU A 61 19.57 -11.44 12.97
N SER A 62 18.32 -11.90 13.00
CA SER A 62 18.01 -13.33 12.84
C SER A 62 18.43 -13.85 11.45
N TYR A 63 18.19 -13.09 10.39
CA TYR A 63 18.61 -13.47 9.03
C TYR A 63 20.14 -13.52 8.90
N ILE A 64 20.86 -12.57 9.51
CA ILE A 64 22.33 -12.58 9.56
C ILE A 64 22.81 -13.86 10.25
N THR A 65 22.25 -14.18 11.42
CA THR A 65 22.61 -15.38 12.20
C THR A 65 22.33 -16.67 11.43
N ARG A 66 21.23 -16.70 10.66
CA ARG A 66 20.85 -17.85 9.81
C ARG A 66 21.62 -17.90 8.50
N ASN A 67 22.50 -16.92 8.26
CA ASN A 67 23.35 -16.82 7.08
C ASN A 67 22.58 -16.89 5.75
N VAL A 68 21.45 -16.15 5.64
CA VAL A 68 20.67 -16.08 4.41
C VAL A 68 21.48 -15.46 3.26
N ASP A 69 21.12 -15.78 2.02
CA ASP A 69 21.80 -15.28 0.82
C ASP A 69 21.32 -13.89 0.43
N TYR A 70 20.06 -13.57 0.69
CA TYR A 70 19.40 -12.33 0.32
C TYR A 70 18.25 -12.01 1.26
N VAL A 71 17.84 -10.74 1.35
CA VAL A 71 16.69 -10.33 2.14
C VAL A 71 15.73 -9.50 1.28
N ILE A 72 14.45 -9.80 1.35
CA ILE A 72 13.34 -8.99 0.89
C ILE A 72 12.75 -8.36 2.14
N GLU A 73 12.80 -7.03 2.25
CA GLU A 73 12.44 -6.31 3.47
C GLU A 73 11.21 -5.44 3.23
N PHE A 74 10.14 -5.76 3.90
CA PHE A 74 8.95 -4.94 3.98
C PHE A 74 8.87 -4.34 5.38
N GLN A 75 9.73 -3.35 5.61
CA GLN A 75 9.83 -2.71 6.92
C GLN A 75 8.70 -1.71 7.16
N THR A 76 8.49 -1.36 8.42
CA THR A 76 7.36 -0.55 8.90
C THR A 76 7.68 0.91 9.09
N ASP A 77 8.90 1.21 9.54
CA ASP A 77 9.33 2.54 9.97
C ASP A 77 10.59 2.96 9.22
N ALA A 78 10.49 4.01 8.43
CA ALA A 78 11.60 4.54 7.64
C ALA A 78 12.84 4.88 8.50
N ALA A 79 12.65 5.22 9.78
CA ALA A 79 13.75 5.55 10.69
C ALA A 79 14.70 4.37 10.96
N PHE A 80 14.24 3.12 10.82
CA PHE A 80 15.07 1.92 11.03
C PHE A 80 15.81 1.48 9.76
N GLY A 81 15.43 1.96 8.59
CA GLY A 81 15.97 1.50 7.31
C GLY A 81 17.48 1.59 7.19
N GLU A 82 18.10 2.70 7.61
CA GLU A 82 19.55 2.87 7.57
C GLU A 82 20.27 1.88 8.50
N MET A 83 19.76 1.66 9.70
CA MET A 83 20.35 0.75 10.67
C MET A 83 20.31 -0.70 10.20
N ILE A 84 19.18 -1.13 9.63
CA ILE A 84 19.02 -2.47 9.04
C ILE A 84 20.00 -2.64 7.89
N MET A 85 20.06 -1.68 6.96
CA MET A 85 20.97 -1.75 5.81
C MET A 85 22.43 -1.78 6.20
N ASN A 86 22.84 -1.00 7.20
CA ASN A 86 24.22 -1.05 7.70
C ASN A 86 24.60 -2.45 8.20
N LYS A 87 23.70 -3.12 8.95
CA LYS A 87 23.94 -4.51 9.40
C LYS A 87 24.00 -5.49 8.22
N MET A 88 23.08 -5.40 7.26
CA MET A 88 23.07 -6.26 6.07
C MET A 88 24.35 -6.10 5.24
N ASN A 89 24.75 -4.86 4.96
CA ASN A 89 25.96 -4.55 4.20
C ASN A 89 27.23 -5.06 4.87
N MET A 90 27.35 -4.92 6.21
CA MET A 90 28.50 -5.45 6.98
C MET A 90 28.61 -6.98 6.87
N ASN A 91 27.52 -7.67 6.59
CA ASN A 91 27.46 -9.14 6.43
C ASN A 91 27.38 -9.59 4.96
N GLY A 92 27.50 -8.67 4.01
CA GLY A 92 27.48 -8.97 2.58
C GLY A 92 26.13 -9.54 2.10
N ILE A 93 25.03 -9.15 2.72
CA ILE A 93 23.68 -9.58 2.37
C ILE A 93 23.01 -8.47 1.56
N GLY A 94 22.61 -8.80 0.31
CA GLY A 94 21.83 -7.90 -0.54
C GLY A 94 20.40 -7.76 -0.04
N VAL A 95 19.80 -6.59 -0.26
CA VAL A 95 18.43 -6.30 0.18
C VAL A 95 17.62 -5.66 -0.95
N THR A 96 16.37 -6.07 -1.11
CA THR A 96 15.33 -5.32 -1.83
C THR A 96 14.28 -4.88 -0.83
N ALA A 97 14.04 -3.57 -0.76
CA ALA A 97 13.00 -2.98 0.06
C ALA A 97 11.66 -2.91 -0.70
N ILE A 98 10.57 -3.25 -0.03
CA ILE A 98 9.20 -3.13 -0.57
C ILE A 98 8.55 -1.85 -0.04
N ASP A 99 8.00 -1.03 -0.94
CA ASP A 99 7.14 0.15 -0.71
C ASP A 99 7.73 1.25 0.20
N ILE A 100 8.52 0.91 1.20
CA ILE A 100 9.21 1.85 2.09
C ILE A 100 10.72 1.75 1.80
N PRO A 101 11.31 2.77 1.17
CA PRO A 101 12.70 2.69 0.72
C PRO A 101 13.69 2.64 1.88
N MET A 102 14.77 1.92 1.67
CA MET A 102 15.90 1.84 2.59
C MET A 102 17.19 2.29 1.90
N PRO A 103 18.03 3.13 2.52
CA PRO A 103 19.24 3.64 1.90
C PRO A 103 20.19 2.53 1.45
N GLY A 104 20.44 2.42 0.14
CA GLY A 104 21.35 1.42 -0.43
C GLY A 104 20.72 0.05 -0.72
N ALA A 105 19.45 -0.15 -0.45
CA ALA A 105 18.69 -1.31 -0.93
C ALA A 105 18.19 -1.06 -2.37
N GLY A 106 18.00 -2.14 -3.15
CA GLY A 106 17.12 -2.07 -4.30
C GLY A 106 15.69 -1.75 -3.85
N PHE A 107 14.92 -1.04 -4.65
CA PHE A 107 13.56 -0.66 -4.30
C PHE A 107 12.56 -1.23 -5.31
N PHE A 108 11.51 -1.88 -4.81
CA PHE A 108 10.34 -2.26 -5.56
C PHE A 108 9.09 -1.80 -4.83
N GLY A 109 8.19 -1.12 -5.53
CA GLY A 109 6.96 -0.71 -4.88
C GLY A 109 6.08 0.24 -5.68
N ALA A 110 5.14 0.86 -4.97
CA ALA A 110 4.16 1.76 -5.53
C ALA A 110 4.79 3.04 -6.11
N ASN A 111 4.26 3.47 -7.25
CA ASN A 111 4.44 4.85 -7.70
C ASN A 111 3.50 5.75 -6.91
N ASN A 112 3.92 6.10 -5.69
CA ASN A 112 3.08 6.80 -4.71
C ASN A 112 2.42 8.08 -5.25
N PRO A 113 3.13 9.03 -5.88
CA PRO A 113 2.48 10.23 -6.39
C PRO A 113 1.45 9.92 -7.48
N LYS A 114 1.75 8.95 -8.38
CA LYS A 114 0.84 8.57 -9.46
C LYS A 114 -0.40 7.84 -8.91
N SER A 115 -0.22 6.87 -8.01
CA SER A 115 -1.33 6.12 -7.43
C SER A 115 -2.27 7.04 -6.65
N GLY A 116 -1.72 7.92 -5.82
CA GLY A 116 -2.51 8.93 -5.12
C GLY A 116 -3.28 9.83 -6.07
N TYR A 117 -2.59 10.36 -7.11
CA TYR A 117 -3.22 11.27 -8.06
C TYR A 117 -4.40 10.65 -8.81
N ILE A 118 -4.25 9.43 -9.35
CA ILE A 118 -5.36 8.77 -10.06
C ILE A 118 -6.52 8.45 -9.13
N GLY A 119 -6.25 8.05 -7.87
CA GLY A 119 -7.28 7.85 -6.85
C GLY A 119 -8.04 9.14 -6.51
N GLY A 120 -7.31 10.23 -6.31
CA GLY A 120 -7.90 11.55 -6.04
C GLY A 120 -8.75 12.08 -7.19
N VAL A 121 -8.29 11.93 -8.44
CA VAL A 121 -9.06 12.30 -9.64
C VAL A 121 -10.36 11.49 -9.71
N HIS A 122 -10.30 10.17 -9.50
CA HIS A 122 -11.48 9.31 -9.57
C HIS A 122 -12.49 9.67 -8.47
N LEU A 123 -12.03 9.84 -7.23
CA LEU A 123 -12.85 10.24 -6.08
C LEU A 123 -13.60 11.55 -6.35
N ALA A 124 -12.90 12.55 -6.85
CA ALA A 124 -13.50 13.87 -7.15
C ALA A 124 -14.46 13.82 -8.34
N THR A 125 -14.15 13.02 -9.37
CA THR A 125 -15.04 12.80 -10.52
C THR A 125 -16.35 12.13 -10.09
N ALA A 126 -16.27 11.12 -9.25
CA ALA A 126 -17.44 10.45 -8.69
C ALA A 126 -18.26 11.39 -7.80
N ALA A 127 -17.61 12.28 -7.05
CA ALA A 127 -18.31 13.30 -6.26
C ALA A 127 -19.16 14.22 -7.13
N ILE A 128 -18.64 14.66 -8.28
CA ILE A 128 -19.42 15.45 -9.26
C ILE A 128 -20.62 14.65 -9.77
N THR A 129 -20.43 13.37 -10.05
CA THR A 129 -21.53 12.50 -10.52
C THR A 129 -22.62 12.36 -9.47
N LYS A 130 -22.23 12.16 -8.18
CA LYS A 130 -23.18 11.95 -7.09
C LYS A 130 -23.90 13.24 -6.64
N TRP A 131 -23.18 14.35 -6.52
CA TRP A 131 -23.71 15.60 -5.90
C TRP A 131 -23.73 16.81 -6.83
N GLY A 132 -23.23 16.68 -8.06
CA GLY A 132 -23.22 17.75 -9.05
C GLY A 132 -21.91 18.56 -9.08
N PRO A 133 -21.76 19.43 -10.12
CA PRO A 133 -20.48 20.07 -10.42
C PRO A 133 -20.00 21.08 -9.37
N ASP A 134 -20.90 21.59 -8.56
CA ASP A 134 -20.60 22.57 -7.51
C ASP A 134 -20.17 21.93 -6.17
N VAL A 135 -20.12 20.59 -6.08
CA VAL A 135 -19.83 19.86 -4.83
C VAL A 135 -18.54 20.29 -4.15
N GLY A 136 -17.53 20.72 -4.90
CA GLY A 136 -16.25 21.20 -4.35
C GLY A 136 -16.39 22.40 -3.41
N LYS A 137 -17.48 23.14 -3.45
CA LYS A 137 -17.72 24.30 -2.57
C LYS A 137 -18.06 23.90 -1.14
N ASP A 138 -18.61 22.70 -0.94
CA ASP A 138 -19.12 22.22 0.37
C ASP A 138 -18.46 20.92 0.83
N ALA A 139 -17.83 20.17 -0.08
CA ALA A 139 -17.21 18.88 0.21
C ALA A 139 -15.97 18.98 1.11
N TYR A 140 -15.80 17.99 1.95
CA TYR A 140 -14.62 17.74 2.75
C TYR A 140 -13.82 16.59 2.16
N LEU A 141 -12.53 16.81 1.90
CA LEU A 141 -11.59 15.79 1.50
C LEU A 141 -10.89 15.25 2.74
N VAL A 142 -11.09 13.97 3.03
CA VAL A 142 -10.51 13.29 4.19
C VAL A 142 -9.47 12.28 3.73
N ILE A 143 -8.24 12.45 4.18
CA ILE A 143 -7.09 11.63 3.76
C ILE A 143 -6.47 10.94 4.98
N GLY A 144 -6.59 9.61 5.03
CA GLY A 144 -5.89 8.80 6.02
C GLY A 144 -4.44 8.56 5.59
N ALA A 145 -3.50 9.26 6.23
CA ALA A 145 -2.06 9.18 5.97
C ALA A 145 -1.35 8.18 6.89
N LEU A 146 -0.06 7.93 6.63
CA LEU A 146 0.81 7.09 7.46
C LEU A 146 2.18 7.77 7.64
N PRO A 147 2.30 8.75 8.57
CA PRO A 147 3.50 9.58 8.69
C PRO A 147 4.79 8.81 8.97
N GLN A 148 4.72 7.72 9.76
CA GLN A 148 5.89 6.93 10.14
C GLN A 148 6.56 6.20 8.95
N SER A 149 5.83 5.98 7.85
CA SER A 149 6.39 5.35 6.65
C SER A 149 7.27 6.29 5.80
N GLY A 150 7.41 7.53 6.20
CA GLY A 150 8.35 8.48 5.63
C GLY A 150 7.88 9.22 4.39
N ALA A 151 8.77 10.05 3.84
CA ALA A 151 8.44 11.01 2.79
C ALA A 151 7.98 10.38 1.47
N VAL A 152 8.50 9.22 1.09
CA VAL A 152 8.14 8.55 -0.17
C VAL A 152 6.69 8.07 -0.13
N VAL A 153 6.26 7.51 1.01
CA VAL A 153 4.87 7.09 1.20
C VAL A 153 3.94 8.31 1.34
N ALA A 154 4.39 9.38 1.99
CA ALA A 154 3.64 10.63 2.10
C ALA A 154 3.30 11.25 0.73
N MET A 155 4.08 10.97 -0.33
CA MET A 155 3.74 11.40 -1.70
C MET A 155 2.43 10.76 -2.21
N ARG A 156 1.96 9.66 -1.63
CA ARG A 156 0.64 9.08 -1.94
C ARG A 156 -0.48 10.02 -1.49
N SER A 157 -0.42 10.46 -0.24
CA SER A 157 -1.42 11.41 0.32
C SER A 157 -1.38 12.75 -0.40
N GLY A 158 -0.19 13.27 -0.72
CA GLY A 158 -0.05 14.48 -1.54
C GLY A 158 -0.62 14.31 -2.96
N GLY A 159 -0.45 13.13 -3.55
CA GLY A 159 -1.05 12.79 -4.84
C GLY A 159 -2.58 12.74 -4.76
N GLN A 160 -3.16 12.14 -3.70
CA GLN A 160 -4.61 12.09 -3.47
C GLN A 160 -5.22 13.49 -3.41
N GLU A 161 -4.61 14.38 -2.63
CA GLU A 161 -5.05 15.77 -2.56
C GLU A 161 -4.90 16.48 -3.91
N ALA A 162 -3.74 16.37 -4.56
CA ALA A 162 -3.49 17.02 -5.84
C ALA A 162 -4.47 16.55 -6.93
N GLY A 163 -4.78 15.25 -6.99
CA GLY A 163 -5.74 14.69 -7.92
C GLY A 163 -7.16 15.17 -7.66
N ALA A 164 -7.59 15.18 -6.39
CA ALA A 164 -8.92 15.68 -6.02
C ALA A 164 -9.09 17.18 -6.36
N ARG A 165 -8.11 17.99 -6.01
CA ARG A 165 -8.12 19.45 -6.31
C ARG A 165 -7.99 19.76 -7.79
N ALA A 166 -7.38 18.89 -8.60
CA ALA A 166 -7.33 19.07 -10.05
C ALA A 166 -8.72 19.01 -10.70
N VAL A 167 -9.66 18.27 -10.10
CA VAL A 167 -11.05 18.11 -10.55
C VAL A 167 -11.99 19.07 -9.79
N LEU A 168 -11.78 19.23 -8.49
CA LEU A 168 -12.57 20.08 -7.59
C LEU A 168 -11.70 21.21 -7.00
N PRO A 169 -11.35 22.24 -7.79
CA PRO A 169 -10.45 23.31 -7.35
C PRO A 169 -11.04 24.20 -6.25
N ASP A 170 -12.36 24.14 -6.03
CA ASP A 170 -13.06 24.88 -4.98
C ASP A 170 -12.93 24.29 -3.57
N ILE A 171 -12.29 23.09 -3.42
CA ILE A 171 -11.95 22.55 -2.10
C ILE A 171 -10.84 23.40 -1.50
N THR A 172 -11.15 24.15 -0.45
CA THR A 172 -10.20 25.02 0.27
C THR A 172 -9.40 24.23 1.33
N ASP A 173 -8.29 24.78 1.81
CA ASP A 173 -7.38 24.07 2.73
C ASP A 173 -8.04 23.70 4.07
N ASP A 174 -8.97 24.49 4.54
CA ASP A 174 -9.74 24.23 5.77
C ASP A 174 -10.71 23.05 5.65
N ARG A 175 -10.99 22.58 4.42
CA ARG A 175 -11.83 21.43 4.12
C ARG A 175 -11.04 20.19 3.68
N VAL A 176 -9.71 20.27 3.72
CA VAL A 176 -8.84 19.09 3.60
C VAL A 176 -8.41 18.64 5.01
N ILE A 177 -8.81 17.44 5.39
CA ILE A 177 -8.48 16.87 6.69
C ILE A 177 -7.56 15.67 6.49
N VAL A 178 -6.30 15.83 6.89
CA VAL A 178 -5.34 14.71 6.91
C VAL A 178 -5.22 14.20 8.34
N TYR A 179 -5.37 12.89 8.53
CA TYR A 179 -5.21 12.25 9.83
C TYR A 179 -4.25 11.05 9.73
N ASP A 180 -3.67 10.64 10.86
CA ASP A 180 -2.83 9.44 10.92
C ASP A 180 -3.73 8.19 11.03
N ALA A 181 -3.85 7.43 9.94
CA ALA A 181 -4.73 6.26 9.84
C ALA A 181 -4.17 5.00 10.52
N LYS A 182 -2.94 5.02 11.03
CA LYS A 182 -2.34 3.95 11.85
C LYS A 182 -2.26 2.57 11.18
N GLN A 183 -2.44 2.44 9.87
CA GLN A 183 -2.26 1.24 9.05
C GLN A 183 -3.38 0.18 9.16
N THR A 184 -4.15 0.08 10.23
CA THR A 184 -5.17 -0.97 10.40
C THR A 184 -6.59 -0.41 10.35
N LEU A 185 -7.56 -1.28 10.07
CA LEU A 185 -8.99 -0.93 10.04
C LEU A 185 -9.44 -0.35 11.38
N GLU A 186 -9.13 -1.04 12.49
CA GLU A 186 -9.61 -0.66 13.83
C GLU A 186 -9.06 0.69 14.28
N LEU A 187 -7.77 0.92 14.03
CA LEU A 187 -7.14 2.18 14.41
C LEU A 187 -7.61 3.34 13.53
N SER A 188 -7.76 3.11 12.22
CA SER A 188 -8.34 4.11 11.32
C SER A 188 -9.78 4.46 11.68
N PHE A 189 -10.60 3.46 12.07
CA PHE A 189 -11.95 3.68 12.60
C PHE A 189 -11.93 4.59 13.83
N GLN A 190 -11.03 4.33 14.78
CA GLN A 190 -10.92 5.14 16.00
C GLN A 190 -10.52 6.59 15.68
N GLU A 191 -9.51 6.78 14.83
CA GLU A 191 -9.04 8.11 14.45
C GLU A 191 -10.08 8.87 13.61
N MET A 192 -10.79 8.20 12.71
CA MET A 192 -11.85 8.82 11.91
C MET A 192 -13.03 9.27 12.77
N ASN A 193 -13.37 8.58 13.87
CA ASN A 193 -14.39 9.05 14.83
C ASN A 193 -14.00 10.42 15.43
N ASN A 194 -12.72 10.71 15.60
CA ASN A 194 -12.25 12.03 16.05
C ASN A 194 -12.34 13.09 14.94
N VAL A 195 -12.29 12.67 13.67
CA VAL A 195 -12.35 13.55 12.50
C VAL A 195 -13.77 13.94 12.14
N ILE A 196 -14.71 12.98 12.16
CA ILE A 196 -16.08 13.17 11.65
C ILE A 196 -16.84 14.29 12.34
N GLY A 197 -16.59 14.51 13.64
CA GLY A 197 -17.19 15.60 14.42
C GLY A 197 -16.77 17.01 13.97
N ARG A 198 -15.74 17.12 13.12
CA ARG A 198 -15.28 18.39 12.55
C ARG A 198 -15.96 18.73 11.22
N ILE A 199 -16.70 17.79 10.64
CA ILE A 199 -17.37 17.92 9.34
C ILE A 199 -18.84 18.24 9.58
N PRO A 200 -19.36 19.37 9.07
CA PRO A 200 -20.77 19.75 9.22
C PRO A 200 -21.71 18.63 8.76
N GLU A 201 -22.84 18.48 9.44
CA GLU A 201 -23.88 17.52 9.08
C GLU A 201 -24.40 17.77 7.67
N GLY A 202 -24.54 16.70 6.86
CA GLY A 202 -25.00 16.76 5.47
C GLY A 202 -23.93 17.26 4.47
N ALA A 203 -22.74 17.65 4.91
CA ALA A 203 -21.65 17.99 3.98
C ALA A 203 -21.11 16.73 3.30
N PRO A 204 -20.86 16.76 1.97
CA PRO A 204 -20.25 15.63 1.26
C PRO A 204 -18.84 15.30 1.80
N ILE A 205 -18.56 14.00 1.99
CA ILE A 205 -17.31 13.50 2.55
C ILE A 205 -16.62 12.62 1.50
N LEU A 206 -15.51 13.11 0.98
CA LEU A 206 -14.65 12.41 0.02
C LEU A 206 -13.52 11.73 0.81
N ILE A 207 -13.54 10.41 0.89
CA ILE A 207 -12.60 9.64 1.72
C ILE A 207 -11.61 8.87 0.85
N THR A 208 -10.34 9.00 1.18
CA THR A 208 -9.28 8.12 0.69
C THR A 208 -8.24 7.94 1.80
N ALA A 209 -7.49 6.85 1.76
CA ALA A 209 -6.48 6.60 2.80
C ALA A 209 -5.25 5.89 2.24
N ILE A 210 -4.32 5.51 3.13
CA ILE A 210 -3.05 4.91 2.74
C ILE A 210 -3.22 3.51 2.11
N ASN A 211 -4.24 2.76 2.51
CA ASN A 211 -4.60 1.44 1.98
C ASN A 211 -6.12 1.19 2.08
N ASP A 212 -6.60 0.07 1.55
CA ASP A 212 -8.02 -0.28 1.57
C ASP A 212 -8.55 -0.52 2.99
N GLN A 213 -7.79 -1.18 3.86
CA GLN A 213 -8.21 -1.43 5.25
C GLN A 213 -8.47 -0.14 6.02
N THR A 214 -7.58 0.85 5.90
CA THR A 214 -7.76 2.15 6.56
C THR A 214 -8.89 2.95 5.94
N SER A 215 -9.11 2.82 4.63
CA SER A 215 -10.28 3.39 3.93
C SER A 215 -11.58 2.76 4.43
N THR A 216 -11.61 1.44 4.63
CA THR A 216 -12.73 0.69 5.21
C THR A 216 -12.98 1.12 6.66
N GLY A 217 -11.93 1.29 7.45
CA GLY A 217 -12.06 1.79 8.83
C GLY A 217 -12.70 3.17 8.89
N ALA A 218 -12.27 4.08 8.00
CA ALA A 218 -12.88 5.40 7.88
C ALA A 218 -14.35 5.33 7.46
N LEU A 219 -14.68 4.47 6.48
CA LEU A 219 -16.07 4.24 6.06
C LEU A 219 -16.94 3.74 7.23
N ARG A 220 -16.47 2.76 7.99
CA ARG A 220 -17.22 2.24 9.16
C ARG A 220 -17.48 3.33 10.21
N ALA A 221 -16.56 4.26 10.42
CA ALA A 221 -16.78 5.39 11.32
C ALA A 221 -17.89 6.32 10.81
N VAL A 222 -17.89 6.62 9.52
CA VAL A 222 -18.92 7.47 8.89
C VAL A 222 -20.28 6.80 8.91
N GLN A 223 -20.35 5.50 8.62
CA GLN A 223 -21.59 4.69 8.71
C GLN A 223 -22.09 4.64 10.17
N GLY A 224 -21.19 4.44 11.14
CA GLY A 224 -21.52 4.44 12.57
C GLY A 224 -22.09 5.78 13.08
N ALA A 225 -21.74 6.88 12.43
CA ALA A 225 -22.29 8.21 12.65
C ALA A 225 -23.59 8.48 11.85
N ASN A 226 -24.16 7.48 11.16
CA ASN A 226 -25.31 7.58 10.25
C ASN A 226 -25.09 8.57 9.10
N ARG A 227 -23.86 8.67 8.57
CA ARG A 227 -23.46 9.58 7.50
C ARG A 227 -22.97 8.86 6.24
N GLY A 228 -23.31 7.57 6.07
CA GLY A 228 -22.93 6.81 4.86
C GLY A 228 -23.39 7.49 3.58
N ASP A 229 -24.62 7.99 3.53
CA ASP A 229 -25.17 8.67 2.35
C ASP A 229 -24.40 9.97 1.98
N ASP A 230 -23.72 10.58 2.95
CA ASP A 230 -22.89 11.76 2.74
C ASP A 230 -21.49 11.41 2.21
N ALA A 231 -21.12 10.13 2.11
CA ALA A 231 -19.74 9.73 1.83
C ALA A 231 -19.58 8.98 0.51
N ILE A 232 -18.37 9.06 -0.04
CA ILE A 232 -17.80 8.14 -1.03
C ILE A 232 -16.35 7.86 -0.66
N VAL A 233 -15.89 6.65 -1.00
CA VAL A 233 -14.56 6.14 -0.66
C VAL A 233 -13.85 5.61 -1.90
N VAL A 234 -12.61 6.02 -2.08
CA VAL A 234 -11.66 5.39 -3.01
C VAL A 234 -10.48 4.85 -2.21
N GLY A 235 -10.28 3.55 -2.29
CA GLY A 235 -9.20 2.84 -1.62
C GLY A 235 -7.89 2.83 -2.38
N MET A 236 -6.88 2.19 -1.75
CA MET A 236 -5.52 2.01 -2.29
C MET A 236 -5.04 0.59 -1.99
N GLY A 237 -4.85 -0.22 -3.01
CA GLY A 237 -4.40 -1.61 -2.91
C GLY A 237 -5.14 -2.52 -3.87
N ALA A 238 -6.46 -2.40 -3.92
CA ALA A 238 -7.43 -3.32 -4.50
C ALA A 238 -7.27 -4.73 -3.88
N ASP A 239 -7.19 -4.77 -2.55
CA ASP A 239 -7.05 -5.98 -1.73
C ASP A 239 -8.28 -6.22 -0.83
N GLU A 240 -9.14 -5.22 -0.63
CA GLU A 240 -10.44 -5.32 0.05
C GLU A 240 -11.60 -5.44 -0.96
N LEU A 241 -11.47 -6.36 -1.92
CA LEU A 241 -12.41 -6.48 -3.06
C LEU A 241 -13.85 -6.76 -2.63
N ASP A 242 -14.04 -7.55 -1.57
CA ASP A 242 -15.38 -7.87 -1.06
C ASP A 242 -16.05 -6.63 -0.45
N THR A 243 -15.30 -5.79 0.26
CA THR A 243 -15.79 -4.51 0.77
C THR A 243 -16.21 -3.61 -0.40
N MET A 244 -15.35 -3.43 -1.41
CA MET A 244 -15.67 -2.63 -2.59
C MET A 244 -16.90 -3.16 -3.35
N MET A 245 -17.11 -4.48 -3.39
CA MET A 245 -18.24 -5.07 -4.07
C MET A 245 -19.55 -4.99 -3.29
N ASN A 246 -19.51 -4.88 -1.96
CA ASN A 246 -20.69 -4.95 -1.11
C ASN A 246 -21.09 -3.62 -0.47
N GLU A 247 -20.18 -2.66 -0.38
CA GLU A 247 -20.43 -1.34 0.22
C GLU A 247 -20.60 -0.28 -0.88
N PRO A 248 -21.78 0.30 -1.05
CA PRO A 248 -22.06 1.24 -2.14
C PRO A 248 -21.25 2.54 -2.05
N GLU A 249 -20.79 2.91 -0.86
CA GLU A 249 -19.94 4.08 -0.66
C GLU A 249 -18.49 3.83 -1.07
N PHE A 250 -18.01 2.56 -1.07
CA PHE A 250 -16.66 2.18 -1.48
C PHE A 250 -16.63 1.93 -2.98
N ILE A 251 -16.48 2.99 -3.75
CA ILE A 251 -16.76 3.01 -5.20
C ILE A 251 -15.66 2.41 -6.07
N ALA A 252 -14.40 2.46 -5.62
CA ALA A 252 -13.25 1.97 -6.37
C ALA A 252 -12.00 1.87 -5.47
N SER A 253 -10.98 1.16 -5.94
CA SER A 253 -9.65 1.14 -5.33
C SER A 253 -8.56 1.23 -6.40
N VAL A 254 -7.43 1.85 -6.08
CA VAL A 254 -6.27 1.88 -6.96
C VAL A 254 -5.53 0.54 -6.88
N GLY A 255 -5.49 -0.21 -7.98
CA GLY A 255 -4.88 -1.54 -8.02
C GLY A 255 -3.36 -1.50 -7.86
N TYR A 256 -2.87 -2.31 -6.92
CA TYR A 256 -1.45 -2.55 -6.67
C TYR A 256 -1.05 -3.99 -6.99
N PHE A 257 -2.01 -4.92 -6.98
CA PHE A 257 -1.81 -6.34 -7.31
C PHE A 257 -0.72 -6.99 -6.44
N PRO A 258 -0.86 -6.99 -5.11
CA PRO A 258 0.17 -7.49 -4.19
C PRO A 258 0.54 -8.95 -4.44
N GLU A 259 -0.39 -9.77 -4.90
CA GLU A 259 -0.18 -11.17 -5.29
C GLU A 259 0.85 -11.34 -6.43
N ARG A 260 1.15 -10.26 -7.17
CA ARG A 260 2.11 -10.27 -8.29
C ARG A 260 3.50 -9.75 -7.90
N TYR A 261 3.70 -9.29 -6.68
CA TYR A 261 4.99 -8.73 -6.22
C TYR A 261 6.14 -9.74 -6.36
N GLY A 262 5.87 -11.01 -6.07
CA GLY A 262 6.85 -12.08 -6.24
C GLY A 262 7.42 -12.22 -7.65
N ASN A 263 6.63 -11.87 -8.69
CA ASN A 263 7.06 -11.90 -10.10
C ASN A 263 8.21 -10.92 -10.40
N TYR A 264 8.38 -9.91 -9.58
CA TYR A 264 9.45 -8.91 -9.69
C TYR A 264 10.54 -9.13 -8.65
N LEU A 265 10.18 -9.35 -7.40
CA LEU A 265 11.09 -9.42 -6.27
C LEU A 265 12.07 -10.62 -6.36
N ILE A 266 11.58 -11.80 -6.75
CA ILE A 266 12.44 -12.98 -6.89
C ILE A 266 13.44 -12.82 -8.04
N PRO A 267 13.05 -12.41 -9.27
CA PRO A 267 14.01 -12.11 -10.32
C PRO A 267 15.00 -10.98 -9.99
N MET A 268 14.56 -9.93 -9.28
CA MET A 268 15.46 -8.85 -8.83
C MET A 268 16.54 -9.39 -7.88
N ALA A 269 16.16 -10.17 -6.88
CA ALA A 269 17.08 -10.78 -5.94
C ALA A 269 18.09 -11.71 -6.64
N LEU A 270 17.63 -12.58 -7.53
CA LEU A 270 18.47 -13.48 -8.30
C LEU A 270 19.43 -12.72 -9.25
N SER A 271 18.96 -11.64 -9.85
CA SER A 271 19.79 -10.81 -10.74
C SER A 271 20.88 -10.10 -9.93
N ASN A 272 20.55 -9.61 -8.73
CA ASN A 272 21.52 -9.00 -7.81
C ASN A 272 22.60 -10.00 -7.42
N LEU A 273 22.21 -11.22 -6.98
CA LEU A 273 23.14 -12.30 -6.63
C LEU A 273 24.00 -12.74 -7.82
N ALA A 274 23.47 -12.66 -9.04
CA ALA A 274 24.22 -12.94 -10.28
C ALA A 274 25.12 -11.78 -10.73
N ASN A 275 25.18 -10.67 -9.99
CA ASN A 275 25.87 -9.43 -10.38
C ASN A 275 25.43 -8.92 -11.78
N LYS A 276 24.16 -9.09 -12.10
CA LYS A 276 23.55 -8.52 -13.32
C LYS A 276 23.02 -7.13 -13.03
N PRO A 277 22.99 -6.24 -14.03
CA PRO A 277 22.32 -4.95 -13.87
C PRO A 277 20.87 -5.14 -13.46
N VAL A 278 20.46 -4.44 -12.41
CA VAL A 278 19.08 -4.33 -11.95
C VAL A 278 18.82 -2.84 -11.74
N ASP A 279 17.66 -2.37 -12.13
CA ASP A 279 17.26 -1.01 -11.82
C ASP A 279 17.18 -0.85 -10.29
N ASP A 280 17.80 0.21 -9.76
CA ASP A 280 17.79 0.49 -8.33
C ASP A 280 16.36 0.76 -7.82
N VAL A 281 15.49 1.22 -8.71
CA VAL A 281 14.10 1.55 -8.41
C VAL A 281 13.17 0.95 -9.47
N VAL A 282 12.31 0.04 -9.07
CA VAL A 282 11.25 -0.54 -9.91
C VAL A 282 9.89 -0.11 -9.35
N LEU A 283 9.16 0.68 -10.12
CA LEU A 283 7.84 1.17 -9.74
C LEU A 283 6.73 0.41 -10.46
N MET A 284 5.69 0.07 -9.71
CA MET A 284 4.50 -0.55 -10.28
C MET A 284 3.67 0.43 -11.10
N ASN A 285 2.97 -0.11 -12.10
CA ASN A 285 1.87 0.61 -12.73
C ASN A 285 0.59 0.42 -11.93
N HIS A 286 -0.21 1.48 -11.90
CA HIS A 286 -1.47 1.50 -11.17
C HIS A 286 -2.64 1.77 -12.13
N VAL A 287 -3.78 1.15 -11.83
CA VAL A 287 -5.04 1.32 -12.54
C VAL A 287 -6.15 1.51 -11.51
N MET A 288 -7.26 2.14 -11.90
CA MET A 288 -8.48 2.10 -11.08
C MET A 288 -9.16 0.75 -11.26
N VAL A 289 -9.49 0.12 -10.15
CA VAL A 289 -10.33 -1.07 -10.07
C VAL A 289 -11.65 -0.66 -9.43
N SER A 290 -12.74 -0.98 -10.08
CA SER A 290 -14.09 -0.69 -9.63
C SER A 290 -15.00 -1.91 -9.85
N PRO A 291 -16.21 -1.96 -9.29
CA PRO A 291 -17.14 -3.03 -9.56
C PRO A 291 -17.42 -3.29 -11.05
N SER A 292 -17.35 -2.28 -11.93
CA SER A 292 -17.59 -2.45 -13.36
C SER A 292 -16.43 -3.06 -14.15
N ASN A 293 -15.20 -2.99 -13.63
CA ASN A 293 -14.03 -3.49 -14.37
C ASN A 293 -13.22 -4.57 -13.61
N ILE A 294 -13.62 -4.93 -12.40
CA ILE A 294 -12.91 -5.88 -11.53
C ILE A 294 -12.62 -7.22 -12.23
N CYS A 295 -13.54 -7.71 -13.06
CA CYS A 295 -13.39 -8.97 -13.79
C CYS A 295 -12.27 -8.94 -14.85
N GLN A 296 -11.77 -7.77 -15.22
CA GLN A 296 -10.62 -7.65 -16.12
C GLN A 296 -9.27 -7.92 -15.40
N TYR A 297 -9.24 -7.78 -14.10
CA TYR A 297 -8.04 -7.91 -13.29
C TYR A 297 -8.03 -9.16 -12.41
N TYR A 298 -9.23 -9.60 -11.96
CA TYR A 298 -9.46 -10.73 -11.08
C TYR A 298 -10.44 -11.69 -11.74
N SER A 299 -9.91 -12.81 -12.23
CA SER A 299 -10.68 -13.79 -13.05
C SER A 299 -11.77 -14.56 -12.29
N ASP A 300 -11.71 -14.53 -10.96
CA ASP A 300 -12.68 -15.12 -10.03
C ASP A 300 -13.83 -14.15 -9.66
N ARG A 301 -13.77 -12.90 -10.16
CA ARG A 301 -14.76 -11.86 -9.88
C ARG A 301 -15.65 -11.59 -11.08
N THR A 302 -16.88 -11.15 -10.82
CA THR A 302 -17.86 -10.75 -11.85
C THR A 302 -17.98 -9.23 -11.84
N CYS A 303 -17.88 -8.62 -13.02
CA CYS A 303 -18.16 -7.19 -13.17
C CYS A 303 -19.65 -6.89 -12.97
N ARG A 304 -19.96 -5.71 -12.42
CA ARG A 304 -21.31 -5.16 -12.34
C ARG A 304 -21.47 -4.02 -13.33
N ASP A 305 -22.70 -3.85 -13.85
CA ASP A 305 -23.02 -2.79 -14.83
C ASP A 305 -23.46 -1.47 -14.15
N ASP A 306 -23.51 -1.45 -12.82
CA ASP A 306 -24.10 -0.39 -12.00
C ASP A 306 -23.09 0.60 -11.40
N ASP A 307 -21.97 0.82 -12.09
CA ASP A 307 -21.01 1.83 -11.64
C ASP A 307 -21.58 3.24 -11.66
N VAL A 308 -21.51 3.87 -10.50
CA VAL A 308 -21.54 5.32 -10.36
C VAL A 308 -20.13 5.83 -10.67
N ALA A 309 -19.71 5.74 -11.93
CA ALA A 309 -18.42 6.23 -12.40
C ALA A 309 -18.54 7.68 -12.85
#